data_49c8eec472ca107c33e5f517919773f9
#
_entry.id   49c8eec472ca107c33e5f517919773f9
#
_cell.length_a   1.000
_cell.length_b   1.000
_cell.length_c   1.000
_cell.angle_alpha   90.00
_cell.angle_beta   90.00
_cell.angle_gamma   90.00
#
_symmetry.space_group_name_H-M   'P 1'
#
loop_
_entity.id
_entity.type
_entity.pdbx_description
1 polymer ?
#
loop_
_entity_poly.entity_id
_entity_poly.type
_entity_poly.pdbx_seq_one_letter_code
_entity_poly.pdbx_strand_id
1 'polypeptide(L)'
;MKTNYGWKLFEQDPEGNLYPLFLDKNTVYPIDEWINAEIHYGAKFAPRPGIHCGIIPAAPWLMSVDALGNGFYKGRRKGWKRVWAYIEYNCTINYNDEVAALKKKCFEDRIPENGWYYFKEYGKATWIITDKIKILRTITEKERQQILNDIGYDETKEFVPYRNAILKRKKIA
;
A
#
# COMPACT_ATOMS: atom_id res chain seq x y z
N MET A 1 -10.44 2.70 -20.40
CA MET A 1 -10.07 2.65 -18.97
C MET A 1 -9.26 3.90 -18.65
N LYS A 2 -9.64 4.62 -17.60
CA LYS A 2 -8.82 5.72 -17.08
C LYS A 2 -7.81 5.18 -16.09
N THR A 3 -6.60 5.70 -16.12
CA THR A 3 -5.52 5.29 -15.24
C THR A 3 -4.84 6.49 -14.60
N ASN A 4 -4.20 6.26 -13.47
CA ASN A 4 -3.34 7.20 -12.78
C ASN A 4 -2.16 6.44 -12.18
N TYR A 5 -1.19 7.18 -11.66
CA TYR A 5 0.04 6.61 -11.12
C TYR A 5 0.06 6.68 -9.60
N GLY A 6 0.70 5.71 -9.01
CA GLY A 6 0.87 5.60 -7.57
C GLY A 6 2.07 4.74 -7.21
N TRP A 7 2.08 4.29 -5.96
CA TRP A 7 3.20 3.59 -5.37
C TRP A 7 2.72 2.41 -4.55
N LYS A 8 3.42 1.29 -4.64
CA LYS A 8 3.13 0.12 -3.81
C LYS A 8 4.40 -0.47 -3.24
N LEU A 9 4.31 -0.90 -1.98
CA LEU A 9 5.41 -1.58 -1.29
C LEU A 9 5.25 -3.10 -1.47
N PHE A 10 6.33 -3.73 -1.92
CA PHE A 10 6.42 -5.18 -2.13
C PHE A 10 7.55 -5.79 -1.32
N GLU A 11 7.49 -7.10 -1.10
CA GLU A 11 8.67 -7.89 -0.81
C GLU A 11 9.32 -8.37 -2.11
N GLN A 12 10.63 -8.33 -2.17
CA GLN A 12 11.42 -8.80 -3.32
C GLN A 12 12.35 -9.91 -2.87
N ASP A 13 12.32 -11.02 -3.59
CA ASP A 13 13.25 -12.13 -3.38
C ASP A 13 14.64 -11.83 -3.95
N PRO A 14 15.66 -12.70 -3.70
CA PRO A 14 17.00 -12.51 -4.24
C PRO A 14 17.07 -12.51 -5.77
N GLU A 15 16.11 -13.13 -6.45
CA GLU A 15 16.02 -13.21 -7.90
C GLU A 15 15.32 -11.97 -8.52
N GLY A 16 14.75 -11.09 -7.69
CA GLY A 16 14.08 -9.87 -8.12
C GLY A 16 12.58 -9.99 -8.32
N ASN A 17 11.96 -11.13 -8.00
CA ASN A 17 10.51 -11.29 -8.07
C ASN A 17 9.81 -10.51 -6.97
N LEU A 18 8.63 -9.96 -7.28
CA LEU A 18 7.84 -9.14 -6.37
C LEU A 18 6.66 -9.93 -5.80
N TYR A 19 6.43 -9.75 -4.50
CA TYR A 19 5.36 -10.41 -3.75
C TYR A 19 4.60 -9.40 -2.88
N PRO A 20 3.30 -9.56 -2.69
CA PRO A 20 2.55 -8.75 -1.73
C PRO A 20 3.06 -8.92 -0.30
N LEU A 21 2.92 -7.88 0.53
CA LEU A 21 3.43 -7.89 1.91
C LEU A 21 2.62 -8.79 2.86
N PHE A 22 1.30 -8.81 2.73
CA PHE A 22 0.42 -9.37 3.76
C PHE A 22 -0.44 -10.52 3.27
N LEU A 23 -1.20 -10.32 2.24
CA LEU A 23 -2.05 -11.33 1.65
C LEU A 23 -1.38 -11.88 0.39
N ASP A 24 -1.67 -13.14 0.07
CA ASP A 24 -1.16 -13.78 -1.15
C ASP A 24 0.38 -13.74 -1.31
N LYS A 25 1.08 -13.93 -0.20
CA LYS A 25 2.54 -13.74 -0.08
C LYS A 25 3.39 -14.65 -0.97
N ASN A 26 2.79 -15.69 -1.54
CA ASN A 26 3.50 -16.67 -2.36
C ASN A 26 3.26 -16.45 -3.87
N THR A 27 2.43 -15.49 -4.25
CA THR A 27 2.14 -15.18 -5.65
C THR A 27 3.07 -14.09 -6.16
N VAL A 28 3.78 -14.39 -7.25
CA VAL A 28 4.62 -13.41 -7.95
C VAL A 28 3.75 -12.42 -8.69
N TYR A 29 3.99 -11.14 -8.48
CA TYR A 29 3.35 -10.06 -9.22
C TYR A 29 4.25 -9.65 -10.39
N PRO A 30 3.84 -9.90 -11.64
CA PRO A 30 4.64 -9.60 -12.82
C PRO A 30 4.75 -8.08 -13.07
N ILE A 31 5.84 -7.66 -13.71
CA ILE A 31 6.03 -6.29 -14.20
C ILE A 31 5.39 -6.16 -15.58
N ASP A 32 4.86 -4.98 -15.89
CA ASP A 32 4.21 -4.63 -17.17
C ASP A 32 2.93 -5.41 -17.52
N GLU A 33 2.36 -6.12 -16.57
CA GLU A 33 1.08 -6.81 -16.74
C GLU A 33 0.02 -6.24 -15.78
N TRP A 34 -1.25 -6.22 -16.20
CA TRP A 34 -2.35 -5.86 -15.32
C TRP A 34 -2.62 -6.98 -14.34
N ILE A 35 -2.62 -6.63 -13.05
CA ILE A 35 -2.90 -7.51 -11.94
C ILE A 35 -4.26 -7.12 -11.36
N ASN A 36 -5.21 -8.05 -11.38
CA ASN A 36 -6.53 -7.85 -10.79
C ASN A 36 -6.49 -8.15 -9.29
N ALA A 37 -7.26 -7.38 -8.53
CA ALA A 37 -7.50 -7.68 -7.13
C ALA A 37 -8.29 -8.97 -6.96
N GLU A 38 -7.98 -9.73 -5.93
CA GLU A 38 -8.70 -10.92 -5.53
C GLU A 38 -9.14 -10.79 -4.07
N ILE A 39 -10.27 -11.41 -3.72
CA ILE A 39 -10.73 -11.46 -2.33
C ILE A 39 -10.09 -12.66 -1.64
N HIS A 40 -9.33 -12.40 -0.58
CA HIS A 40 -8.73 -13.42 0.25
C HIS A 40 -9.53 -13.60 1.53
N TYR A 41 -10.18 -14.75 1.67
CA TYR A 41 -10.97 -15.10 2.86
C TYR A 41 -10.08 -15.69 3.97
N GLY A 42 -10.51 -15.49 5.23
CA GLY A 42 -9.82 -16.04 6.39
C GLY A 42 -8.65 -15.22 6.94
N ALA A 43 -8.42 -14.03 6.42
CA ALA A 43 -7.45 -13.11 6.98
C ALA A 43 -7.92 -12.58 8.36
N LYS A 44 -7.00 -12.48 9.32
CA LYS A 44 -7.26 -11.92 10.67
C LYS A 44 -7.55 -10.41 10.68
N PHE A 45 -7.54 -9.77 9.52
CA PHE A 45 -7.77 -8.35 9.37
C PHE A 45 -9.19 -8.09 8.87
N ALA A 46 -9.74 -6.94 9.25
CA ALA A 46 -11.01 -6.49 8.67
C ALA A 46 -10.89 -6.50 7.13
N PRO A 47 -11.85 -7.10 6.44
CA PRO A 47 -11.80 -7.17 4.98
C PRO A 47 -11.80 -5.77 4.39
N ARG A 48 -10.93 -5.55 3.46
CA ARG A 48 -10.85 -4.36 2.60
C ARG A 48 -10.37 -4.85 1.24
N PRO A 49 -11.23 -5.59 0.52
CA PRO A 49 -10.85 -6.19 -0.76
C PRO A 49 -10.42 -5.15 -1.77
N GLY A 50 -9.35 -5.44 -2.48
CA GLY A 50 -8.74 -4.55 -3.45
C GLY A 50 -7.23 -4.43 -3.25
N ILE A 51 -6.59 -3.77 -4.18
CA ILE A 51 -5.15 -3.54 -4.11
C ILE A 51 -4.90 -2.18 -3.46
N HIS A 52 -4.16 -2.20 -2.37
CA HIS A 52 -3.79 -1.01 -1.61
C HIS A 52 -2.51 -0.41 -2.19
N CYS A 53 -2.55 0.88 -2.48
CA CYS A 53 -1.38 1.64 -2.95
C CYS A 53 -1.42 3.09 -2.47
N GLY A 54 -0.24 3.71 -2.41
CA GLY A 54 -0.07 5.09 -1.95
C GLY A 54 0.02 6.08 -3.10
N ILE A 55 -0.37 7.33 -2.86
CA ILE A 55 -0.16 8.43 -3.81
C ILE A 55 1.27 8.95 -3.77
N ILE A 56 2.02 8.65 -2.71
CA ILE A 56 3.45 8.86 -2.57
C ILE A 56 4.11 7.56 -2.05
N PRO A 57 5.43 7.37 -2.23
CA PRO A 57 6.13 6.17 -1.75
C PRO A 57 6.44 6.23 -0.26
N ALA A 58 5.41 6.35 0.58
CA ALA A 58 5.50 6.36 2.03
C ALA A 58 4.34 5.60 2.68
N ALA A 59 4.63 4.93 3.78
CA ALA A 59 3.67 4.15 4.54
C ALA A 59 3.90 4.37 6.05
N PRO A 60 3.56 5.53 6.60
CA PRO A 60 3.91 5.90 7.98
C PRO A 60 3.33 4.96 9.03
N TRP A 61 2.19 4.32 8.76
CA TRP A 61 1.58 3.35 9.66
C TRP A 61 2.17 1.93 9.60
N LEU A 62 3.02 1.64 8.62
CA LEU A 62 3.75 0.37 8.53
C LEU A 62 5.14 0.46 9.14
N MET A 63 5.61 1.65 9.44
CA MET A 63 6.93 1.88 10.00
C MET A 63 6.92 1.68 11.52
N SER A 64 7.96 1.04 12.04
CA SER A 64 8.29 1.02 13.47
C SER A 64 9.48 1.91 13.75
N VAL A 65 9.74 2.24 15.01
CA VAL A 65 10.93 3.03 15.39
C VAL A 65 12.21 2.36 14.86
N ASP A 66 12.27 1.03 14.92
CA ASP A 66 13.41 0.26 14.43
C ASP A 66 13.53 0.31 12.89
N ALA A 67 12.44 0.60 12.21
CA ALA A 67 12.40 0.68 10.75
C ALA A 67 13.07 1.93 10.18
N LEU A 68 13.07 3.03 10.92
CA LEU A 68 13.79 4.25 10.54
C LEU A 68 15.33 4.07 10.60
N GLY A 69 15.81 3.04 11.31
CA GLY A 69 17.22 2.67 11.36
C GLY A 69 17.63 1.74 10.23
N ASN A 70 17.21 0.50 10.23
CA ASN A 70 17.63 -0.50 9.24
C ASN A 70 16.64 -1.66 9.02
N GLY A 71 15.58 -1.76 9.82
CA GLY A 71 14.73 -2.96 9.86
C GLY A 71 13.60 -2.97 8.84
N PHE A 72 13.07 -1.81 8.45
CA PHE A 72 11.88 -1.72 7.61
C PHE A 72 12.07 -2.32 6.21
N TYR A 73 13.24 -2.14 5.63
CA TYR A 73 13.55 -2.61 4.28
C TYR A 73 14.08 -4.04 4.23
N LYS A 74 14.25 -4.68 5.38
CA LYS A 74 14.49 -6.13 5.42
C LYS A 74 13.18 -6.86 5.17
N GLY A 75 13.18 -7.79 4.22
CA GLY A 75 12.07 -8.70 4.00
C GLY A 75 11.89 -9.65 5.20
N ARG A 76 10.74 -10.29 5.27
CA ARG A 76 10.41 -11.27 6.33
C ARG A 76 11.21 -12.56 6.22
N ARG A 77 11.68 -12.87 5.03
CA ARG A 77 12.49 -14.07 4.72
C ARG A 77 13.95 -13.68 4.58
N LYS A 78 14.84 -14.60 4.95
CA LYS A 78 16.27 -14.36 4.83
C LYS A 78 16.65 -14.04 3.38
N GLY A 79 17.38 -12.94 3.16
CA GLY A 79 17.78 -12.46 1.84
C GLY A 79 16.75 -11.70 1.05
N TRP A 80 15.51 -11.61 1.57
CA TRP A 80 14.44 -10.79 0.99
C TRP A 80 14.55 -9.34 1.48
N LYS A 81 14.05 -8.41 0.68
CA LYS A 81 13.98 -7.00 1.03
C LYS A 81 12.61 -6.41 0.67
N ARG A 82 12.26 -5.29 1.28
CA ARG A 82 11.12 -4.50 0.86
C ARG A 82 11.55 -3.48 -0.17
N VAL A 83 10.76 -3.34 -1.23
CA VAL A 83 11.01 -2.38 -2.31
C VAL A 83 9.73 -1.63 -2.65
N TRP A 84 9.86 -0.37 -2.98
CA TRP A 84 8.79 0.42 -3.55
C TRP A 84 8.77 0.26 -5.06
N ALA A 85 7.58 0.18 -5.61
CA ALA A 85 7.35 0.13 -7.05
C ALA A 85 6.45 1.29 -7.49
N TYR A 86 6.80 1.88 -8.62
CA TYR A 86 5.95 2.80 -9.34
C TYR A 86 4.92 2.00 -10.11
N ILE A 87 3.66 2.35 -9.94
CA ILE A 87 2.54 1.60 -10.50
C ILE A 87 1.58 2.52 -11.26
N GLU A 88 0.86 1.93 -12.17
CA GLU A 88 -0.34 2.48 -12.78
C GLU A 88 -1.55 1.79 -12.16
N TYR A 89 -2.60 2.52 -11.84
CA TYR A 89 -3.82 1.94 -11.28
C TYR A 89 -5.07 2.41 -12.02
N ASN A 90 -6.10 1.58 -11.98
CA ASN A 90 -7.38 1.90 -12.60
C ASN A 90 -8.13 2.96 -11.76
N CYS A 91 -8.44 4.09 -12.38
CA CYS A 91 -9.22 5.15 -11.76
C CYS A 91 -10.48 5.53 -12.58
N THR A 92 -11.02 4.57 -13.32
CA THR A 92 -12.17 4.82 -14.21
C THR A 92 -13.40 5.28 -13.44
N ILE A 93 -13.79 4.56 -12.39
CA ILE A 93 -14.90 4.93 -11.51
C ILE A 93 -14.33 5.45 -10.20
N ASN A 94 -14.74 6.66 -9.83
CA ASN A 94 -14.43 7.26 -8.53
C ASN A 94 -15.57 6.95 -7.56
N TYR A 95 -15.29 6.11 -6.56
CA TYR A 95 -16.27 5.69 -5.54
C TYR A 95 -16.24 6.55 -4.26
N ASN A 96 -15.50 7.67 -4.24
CA ASN A 96 -15.33 8.44 -3.01
C ASN A 96 -16.63 9.02 -2.45
N ASP A 97 -17.58 9.42 -3.29
CA ASP A 97 -18.90 9.91 -2.82
C ASP A 97 -19.71 8.79 -2.17
N GLU A 98 -19.72 7.59 -2.75
CA GLU A 98 -20.38 6.40 -2.16
C GLU A 98 -19.73 6.01 -0.84
N VAL A 99 -18.40 6.01 -0.78
CA VAL A 99 -17.61 5.72 0.42
C VAL A 99 -17.89 6.74 1.53
N ALA A 100 -18.03 8.02 1.22
CA ALA A 100 -18.37 9.06 2.17
C ALA A 100 -19.78 8.86 2.72
N ALA A 101 -20.77 8.59 1.86
CA ALA A 101 -22.16 8.37 2.23
C ALA A 101 -22.34 7.13 3.12
N LEU A 102 -21.65 6.04 2.81
CA LEU A 102 -21.78 4.74 3.50
C LEU A 102 -20.66 4.47 4.52
N LYS A 103 -19.82 5.47 4.83
CA LYS A 103 -18.71 5.37 5.79
C LYS A 103 -17.78 4.18 5.52
N LYS A 104 -17.44 3.95 4.25
CA LYS A 104 -16.59 2.83 3.76
C LYS A 104 -17.21 1.44 3.94
N LYS A 105 -18.42 1.29 4.44
CA LYS A 105 -19.08 -0.01 4.61
C LYS A 105 -19.41 -0.69 3.28
N CYS A 106 -19.60 0.09 2.22
CA CYS A 106 -19.89 -0.43 0.87
C CYS A 106 -18.81 -1.35 0.30
N PHE A 107 -17.56 -1.25 0.80
CA PHE A 107 -16.42 -2.04 0.33
C PHE A 107 -15.78 -2.93 1.41
N GLU A 108 -16.54 -3.32 2.42
CA GLU A 108 -16.04 -4.27 3.44
C GLU A 108 -15.92 -5.70 2.89
N ASP A 109 -16.72 -6.06 1.91
CA ASP A 109 -16.83 -7.42 1.35
C ASP A 109 -16.73 -7.48 -0.18
N ARG A 110 -16.50 -6.36 -0.85
CA ARG A 110 -16.38 -6.32 -2.31
C ARG A 110 -15.22 -5.42 -2.78
N ILE A 111 -14.67 -5.76 -3.94
CA ILE A 111 -13.66 -4.96 -4.65
C ILE A 111 -14.35 -3.75 -5.31
N PRO A 112 -13.70 -2.56 -5.36
CA PRO A 112 -14.21 -1.41 -6.11
C PRO A 112 -14.08 -1.66 -7.62
N GLU A 113 -15.01 -2.43 -8.18
CA GLU A 113 -14.97 -2.89 -9.56
C GLU A 113 -14.83 -1.74 -10.54
N ASN A 114 -13.86 -1.83 -11.43
CA ASN A 114 -13.49 -0.83 -12.42
C ASN A 114 -13.20 0.57 -11.83
N GLY A 115 -12.67 0.63 -10.60
CA GLY A 115 -12.50 1.91 -9.95
C GLY A 115 -11.61 1.93 -8.70
N TRP A 116 -11.80 2.95 -7.92
CA TRP A 116 -10.95 3.25 -6.78
C TRP A 116 -11.64 4.14 -5.74
N TYR A 117 -11.07 4.17 -4.52
CA TYR A 117 -11.45 5.13 -3.47
C TYR A 117 -10.30 5.39 -2.49
N TYR A 118 -10.37 6.51 -1.77
CA TYR A 118 -9.45 6.81 -0.67
C TYR A 118 -9.73 5.94 0.55
N PHE A 119 -8.69 5.23 1.01
CA PHE A 119 -8.78 4.33 2.16
C PHE A 119 -8.23 4.94 3.43
N LYS A 120 -7.03 5.47 3.40
CA LYS A 120 -6.38 6.16 4.52
C LYS A 120 -5.89 7.52 4.06
N GLU A 121 -6.39 8.56 4.71
CA GLU A 121 -5.98 9.93 4.46
C GLU A 121 -5.02 10.39 5.57
N TYR A 122 -3.72 10.31 5.30
CA TYR A 122 -2.63 10.76 6.17
C TYR A 122 -1.90 11.92 5.51
N GLY A 123 -2.57 13.06 5.37
CA GLY A 123 -1.99 14.21 4.67
C GLY A 123 -1.47 13.80 3.29
N LYS A 124 -0.19 14.05 3.04
CA LYS A 124 0.45 13.68 1.76
C LYS A 124 0.59 12.16 1.55
N ALA A 125 0.61 11.37 2.61
CA ALA A 125 0.76 9.91 2.55
C ALA A 125 -0.59 9.18 2.48
N THR A 126 -1.53 9.70 1.71
CA THR A 126 -2.84 9.09 1.49
C THR A 126 -2.71 7.77 0.71
N TRP A 127 -3.49 6.77 1.11
CA TRP A 127 -3.59 5.50 0.41
C TRP A 127 -4.96 5.33 -0.21
N ILE A 128 -4.98 4.62 -1.33
CA ILE A 128 -6.18 4.25 -2.08
C ILE A 128 -6.35 2.74 -2.11
N ILE A 129 -7.55 2.30 -2.45
CA ILE A 129 -7.84 0.93 -2.86
C ILE A 129 -8.38 0.97 -4.29
N THR A 130 -7.88 0.06 -5.13
CA THR A 130 -8.29 -0.07 -6.54
C THR A 130 -8.51 -1.54 -6.90
N ASP A 131 -9.21 -1.80 -8.00
CA ASP A 131 -9.47 -3.15 -8.50
C ASP A 131 -8.28 -3.76 -9.24
N LYS A 132 -7.40 -2.95 -9.82
CA LYS A 132 -6.22 -3.47 -10.54
C LYS A 132 -5.09 -2.46 -10.66
N ILE A 133 -3.90 -2.99 -10.75
CA ILE A 133 -2.66 -2.24 -10.96
C ILE A 133 -1.81 -2.86 -12.07
N LYS A 134 -0.89 -2.06 -12.59
CA LYS A 134 0.24 -2.53 -13.39
C LYS A 134 1.52 -1.99 -12.79
N ILE A 135 2.47 -2.86 -12.49
CA ILE A 135 3.79 -2.48 -11.97
C ILE A 135 4.63 -2.02 -13.14
N LEU A 136 5.14 -0.79 -13.07
CA LEU A 136 5.97 -0.23 -14.13
C LEU A 136 7.47 -0.45 -13.88
N ARG A 137 7.90 -0.21 -12.65
CA ARG A 137 9.29 -0.44 -12.22
C ARG A 137 9.42 -0.37 -10.70
N THR A 138 10.47 -0.94 -10.17
CA THR A 138 10.89 -0.69 -8.79
C THR A 138 11.78 0.54 -8.71
N ILE A 139 11.91 1.09 -7.51
CA ILE A 139 12.82 2.20 -7.22
C ILE A 139 13.77 1.84 -6.10
N THR A 140 14.95 2.47 -6.10
CA THR A 140 15.92 2.39 -5.01
C THR A 140 15.48 3.27 -3.84
N GLU A 141 16.04 3.02 -2.66
CA GLU A 141 15.80 3.88 -1.50
C GLU A 141 16.29 5.32 -1.73
N LYS A 142 17.40 5.48 -2.45
CA LYS A 142 17.91 6.80 -2.84
C LYS A 142 16.92 7.56 -3.74
N GLU A 143 16.36 6.90 -4.75
CA GLU A 143 15.32 7.49 -5.61
C GLU A 143 14.08 7.86 -4.80
N ARG A 144 13.66 6.99 -3.88
CA ARG A 144 12.51 7.23 -3.01
C ARG A 144 12.72 8.46 -2.13
N GLN A 145 13.88 8.57 -1.47
CA GLN A 145 14.21 9.74 -0.65
C GLN A 145 14.22 11.03 -1.47
N GLN A 146 14.71 10.99 -2.70
CA GLN A 146 14.67 12.14 -3.59
C GLN A 146 13.24 12.55 -3.92
N ILE A 147 12.36 11.60 -4.22
CA ILE A 147 10.94 11.86 -4.48
C ILE A 147 10.27 12.50 -3.26
N LEU A 148 10.50 11.95 -2.06
CA LEU A 148 9.93 12.49 -0.81
C LEU A 148 10.46 13.90 -0.51
N ASN A 149 11.74 14.15 -0.72
CA ASN A 149 12.33 15.48 -0.56
C ASN A 149 11.72 16.49 -1.53
N ASP A 150 11.53 16.13 -2.80
CA ASP A 150 10.98 17.00 -3.84
C ASP A 150 9.53 17.43 -3.53
N ILE A 151 8.74 16.56 -2.89
CA ILE A 151 7.38 16.89 -2.46
C ILE A 151 7.29 17.48 -1.06
N GLY A 152 8.43 17.61 -0.35
CA GLY A 152 8.49 18.15 1.01
C GLY A 152 7.88 17.25 2.07
N TYR A 153 8.01 15.93 1.92
CA TYR A 153 7.55 14.94 2.89
C TYR A 153 8.71 14.44 3.75
N ASP A 154 8.60 14.64 5.08
CA ASP A 154 9.59 14.19 6.05
C ASP A 154 9.04 13.02 6.86
N GLU A 155 9.48 11.80 6.55
CA GLU A 155 9.02 10.58 7.21
C GLU A 155 9.29 10.60 8.73
N THR A 156 10.33 11.28 9.18
CA THR A 156 10.67 11.33 10.60
C THR A 156 9.66 12.12 11.41
N LYS A 157 8.99 13.11 10.80
CA LYS A 157 7.94 13.92 11.42
C LYS A 157 6.56 13.31 11.29
N GLU A 158 6.31 12.58 10.19
CA GLU A 158 5.00 11.99 9.87
C GLU A 158 4.86 10.56 10.42
N PHE A 159 5.88 10.07 11.10
CA PHE A 159 5.91 8.72 11.65
C PHE A 159 4.85 8.50 12.73
N VAL A 160 4.04 7.46 12.56
CA VAL A 160 3.07 7.01 13.58
C VAL A 160 3.63 5.76 14.27
N PRO A 161 4.09 5.84 15.53
CA PRO A 161 4.63 4.70 16.24
C PRO A 161 3.63 3.54 16.30
N TYR A 162 4.05 2.36 15.91
CA TYR A 162 3.23 1.14 15.94
C TYR A 162 2.64 0.86 17.33
N ARG A 163 3.37 1.17 18.41
CA ARG A 163 2.90 1.09 19.78
C ARG A 163 1.65 1.93 20.05
N ASN A 164 1.56 3.13 19.49
CA ASN A 164 0.40 4.00 19.66
C ASN A 164 -0.84 3.49 18.92
N ALA A 165 -0.66 2.80 17.81
CA ALA A 165 -1.76 2.14 17.09
C ALA A 165 -2.33 0.95 17.89
N ILE A 166 -1.48 0.16 18.56
CA ILE A 166 -1.90 -0.95 19.40
C ILE A 166 -2.59 -0.47 20.67
N LEU A 167 -2.06 0.57 21.32
CA LEU A 167 -2.65 1.15 22.54
C LEU A 167 -3.99 1.83 22.26
N LYS A 168 -4.17 2.49 21.13
CA LYS A 168 -5.47 3.01 20.71
C LYS A 168 -6.49 1.91 20.45
N ARG A 169 -6.09 0.78 19.87
CA ARG A 169 -6.97 -0.38 19.68
C ARG A 169 -7.39 -1.04 21.00
N LYS A 170 -6.50 -1.10 22.00
CA LYS A 170 -6.82 -1.63 23.35
C LYS A 170 -7.72 -0.71 24.16
N LYS A 171 -7.72 0.60 23.91
CA LYS A 171 -8.63 1.56 24.57
C LYS A 171 -10.03 1.61 23.97
N ILE A 172 -10.24 1.07 22.78
CA ILE A 172 -11.53 1.04 22.06
C ILE A 172 -12.21 -0.34 22.23
N ALA A 173 -11.47 -1.33 22.64
CA ALA A 173 -11.99 -2.63 23.05
C ALA A 173 -12.24 -2.64 24.56
#